data_077ef63d4145f89b78fec0435e701178
#
_entry.id   077ef63d4145f89b78fec0435e701178
#
_cell.length_a   1.000
_cell.length_b   1.000
_cell.length_c   1.000
_cell.angle_alpha   90.00
_cell.angle_beta   90.00
_cell.angle_gamma   90.00
#
_symmetry.space_group_name_H-M   'P 1'
#
loop_
_entity.id
_entity.type
_entity.pdbx_description
1 polymer ?
#
loop_
_entity_poly.entity_id
_entity_poly.type
_entity_poly.pdbx_seq_one_letter_code
_entity_poly.pdbx_strand_id
1 'polypeptide(L)'
;MKLTFCKCCRWFFGLALLLVAMPNLLAQQHWSEARANGWYAQQPWPVGANFLPSTAINQLEMWQAESFDTATIDRELGWAEGIGMNTMRVFLHNLVWEQDAKGFEHRIDVFLAIAARHHIRPVFVLFDSCWDPHPKLGVQHSPIPGVHNSGWVQAPGTEILQDPAQYPRLERYVKGVVGTFANDPRILAWDLWNEPDNGNADSYAKGDPKNKNEIILGLLPQVFAWARAAHPTQPLTSGLWHGDWSSLATMPALARIQVEQSDILSFHNYSWPEDFEQHVKLLQQFHRPILCTEYMARGAGSTFDTVLPIARKHRVGAINWGLVAGKSQTWLPWDSWQHPYVNEQPSVWHHDVFHLDGTPYRQREVEIIRSQTSAR
;
A
#
# COMPACT_ATOMS: atom_id res chain seq x y z
N MET A 1 -64.16 30.59 -66.84
CA MET A 1 -65.20 30.00 -65.98
C MET A 1 -64.75 28.63 -65.52
N LYS A 2 -64.79 28.36 -64.27
CA LYS A 2 -64.37 27.13 -63.49
C LYS A 2 -62.91 27.08 -63.06
N LEU A 3 -62.73 27.47 -61.80
CA LEU A 3 -61.58 27.22 -60.92
C LEU A 3 -61.44 25.73 -60.64
N THR A 4 -60.18 25.25 -60.64
CA THR A 4 -59.83 23.92 -60.10
C THR A 4 -58.72 24.10 -59.07
N PHE A 5 -59.07 23.78 -57.81
CA PHE A 5 -58.18 23.83 -56.67
C PHE A 5 -57.15 22.68 -56.72
N CYS A 6 -55.89 23.01 -56.59
CA CYS A 6 -54.83 22.05 -56.41
C CYS A 6 -54.56 21.88 -54.90
N LYS A 7 -54.74 20.68 -54.36
CA LYS A 7 -54.43 20.33 -52.94
C LYS A 7 -52.93 19.97 -52.86
N CYS A 8 -52.14 20.83 -52.21
CA CYS A 8 -50.78 20.48 -51.79
C CYS A 8 -50.81 19.60 -50.55
N CYS A 9 -50.40 18.35 -50.72
CA CYS A 9 -50.16 17.43 -49.57
C CYS A 9 -48.83 17.79 -48.88
N ARG A 10 -48.90 18.29 -47.66
CA ARG A 10 -47.74 18.49 -46.80
C ARG A 10 -47.47 17.19 -46.06
N TRP A 11 -46.33 16.55 -46.39
CA TRP A 11 -45.76 15.46 -45.63
C TRP A 11 -44.93 16.05 -44.44
N PHE A 12 -45.42 15.88 -43.22
CA PHE A 12 -44.64 16.12 -42.01
C PHE A 12 -43.81 14.86 -41.75
N PHE A 13 -42.50 14.91 -41.97
CA PHE A 13 -41.55 13.94 -41.46
C PHE A 13 -41.29 14.29 -39.97
N GLY A 14 -41.91 13.56 -39.07
CA GLY A 14 -41.59 13.60 -37.66
C GLY A 14 -40.20 12.91 -37.43
N LEU A 15 -39.19 13.72 -37.16
CA LEU A 15 -37.89 13.23 -36.75
C LEU A 15 -38.01 12.82 -35.26
N ALA A 16 -38.22 11.54 -34.96
CA ALA A 16 -38.13 11.00 -33.64
C ALA A 16 -36.66 10.96 -33.21
N LEU A 17 -36.22 11.94 -32.40
CA LEU A 17 -34.93 11.85 -31.68
C LEU A 17 -35.02 10.71 -30.66
N LEU A 18 -34.45 9.56 -31.01
CA LEU A 18 -34.11 8.53 -30.03
C LEU A 18 -32.94 9.06 -29.17
N LEU A 19 -33.27 9.63 -28.02
CA LEU A 19 -32.32 9.84 -26.92
C LEU A 19 -31.86 8.45 -26.43
N VAL A 20 -30.78 7.97 -27.00
CA VAL A 20 -30.04 6.85 -26.42
C VAL A 20 -29.47 7.37 -25.10
N ALA A 21 -30.13 7.04 -24.00
CA ALA A 21 -29.59 7.20 -22.66
C ALA A 21 -28.35 6.30 -22.62
N MET A 22 -27.16 6.87 -22.85
CA MET A 22 -25.91 6.18 -22.50
C MET A 22 -25.99 5.96 -20.97
N PRO A 23 -25.84 4.71 -20.51
CA PRO A 23 -25.67 4.51 -19.08
C PRO A 23 -24.41 5.28 -18.73
N ASN A 24 -24.53 6.34 -17.95
CA ASN A 24 -23.41 6.91 -17.21
C ASN A 24 -22.90 5.75 -16.34
N LEU A 25 -21.84 5.07 -16.80
CA LEU A 25 -20.97 4.32 -15.92
C LEU A 25 -20.39 5.37 -14.96
N LEU A 26 -21.12 5.61 -13.88
CA LEU A 26 -20.62 6.41 -12.77
C LEU A 26 -19.40 5.64 -12.27
N ALA A 27 -18.21 6.13 -12.63
CA ALA A 27 -16.98 5.67 -11.99
C ALA A 27 -17.25 5.71 -10.48
N GLN A 28 -16.89 4.65 -9.75
CA GLN A 28 -17.13 4.61 -8.32
C GLN A 28 -16.50 5.86 -7.71
N GLN A 29 -17.32 6.72 -7.13
CA GLN A 29 -16.84 7.95 -6.53
C GLN A 29 -16.06 7.61 -5.26
N HIS A 30 -15.10 8.45 -4.92
CA HIS A 30 -14.46 8.51 -3.61
C HIS A 30 -15.52 8.38 -2.48
N TRP A 31 -15.24 7.58 -1.47
CA TRP A 31 -16.20 7.37 -0.38
C TRP A 31 -16.50 8.68 0.36
N SER A 32 -17.75 8.89 0.72
CA SER A 32 -18.09 9.96 1.65
C SER A 32 -17.43 9.73 3.02
N GLU A 33 -17.19 10.78 3.78
CA GLU A 33 -16.69 10.71 5.15
C GLU A 33 -17.56 9.78 6.02
N ALA A 34 -18.88 9.89 5.89
CA ALA A 34 -19.81 9.04 6.63
C ALA A 34 -19.64 7.55 6.29
N ARG A 35 -19.44 7.20 5.01
CA ARG A 35 -19.16 5.82 4.59
C ARG A 35 -17.84 5.32 5.16
N ALA A 36 -16.78 6.12 5.03
CA ALA A 36 -15.45 5.75 5.50
C ALA A 36 -15.40 5.54 7.01
N ASN A 37 -15.97 6.48 7.77
CA ASN A 37 -16.04 6.38 9.22
C ASN A 37 -16.97 5.24 9.70
N GLY A 38 -18.11 5.04 9.02
CA GLY A 38 -19.01 3.91 9.30
C GLY A 38 -18.35 2.56 9.05
N TRP A 39 -17.58 2.44 7.98
CA TRP A 39 -16.77 1.24 7.70
C TRP A 39 -15.71 1.02 8.80
N TYR A 40 -14.95 2.06 9.16
CA TYR A 40 -13.87 1.94 10.14
C TYR A 40 -14.38 1.63 11.55
N ALA A 41 -15.54 2.16 11.91
CA ALA A 41 -16.16 1.89 13.21
C ALA A 41 -16.50 0.39 13.42
N GLN A 42 -16.67 -0.36 12.35
CA GLN A 42 -16.94 -1.80 12.36
C GLN A 42 -15.66 -2.65 12.39
N GLN A 43 -14.48 -2.03 12.20
CA GLN A 43 -13.24 -2.78 12.23
C GLN A 43 -12.72 -2.89 13.67
N PRO A 44 -12.10 -4.03 14.04
CA PRO A 44 -11.20 -4.05 15.18
C PRO A 44 -10.09 -3.02 14.92
N TRP A 45 -9.51 -2.46 15.99
CA TRP A 45 -8.38 -1.54 15.82
C TRP A 45 -7.25 -2.21 15.03
N PRO A 46 -6.87 -1.73 13.84
CA PRO A 46 -5.86 -2.37 13.02
C PRO A 46 -4.47 -2.20 13.65
N VAL A 47 -3.82 -3.30 13.97
CA VAL A 47 -2.42 -3.35 14.45
C VAL A 47 -1.70 -4.45 13.72
N GLY A 48 -0.51 -4.15 13.18
CA GLY A 48 0.23 -5.13 12.40
C GLY A 48 1.61 -4.66 11.96
N ALA A 49 2.13 -5.33 10.95
CA ALA A 49 3.44 -5.04 10.37
C ALA A 49 3.38 -5.01 8.84
N ASN A 50 4.35 -4.33 8.23
CA ASN A 50 4.68 -4.57 6.84
C ASN A 50 5.35 -5.94 6.76
N PHE A 51 4.80 -6.83 5.95
CA PHE A 51 5.15 -8.24 5.92
C PHE A 51 5.80 -8.66 4.62
N LEU A 52 6.96 -9.23 4.75
CA LEU A 52 7.67 -10.02 3.75
C LEU A 52 8.16 -11.27 4.48
N PRO A 53 7.91 -12.50 3.99
CA PRO A 53 8.42 -13.69 4.66
C PRO A 53 9.96 -13.66 4.73
N SER A 54 10.53 -14.10 5.82
CA SER A 54 11.97 -14.03 6.09
C SER A 54 12.84 -14.73 5.02
N THR A 55 12.24 -15.63 4.25
CA THR A 55 12.86 -16.35 3.13
C THR A 55 12.89 -15.56 1.82
N ALA A 56 12.21 -14.42 1.73
CA ALA A 56 12.19 -13.57 0.54
C ALA A 56 13.02 -12.29 0.76
N ILE A 57 13.69 -11.82 -0.29
CA ILE A 57 14.44 -10.56 -0.26
C ILE A 57 13.57 -9.37 -0.71
N ASN A 58 12.54 -9.64 -1.54
CA ASN A 58 11.66 -8.63 -2.11
C ASN A 58 10.31 -9.23 -2.54
N GLN A 59 9.44 -8.39 -3.07
CA GLN A 59 8.12 -8.77 -3.54
C GLN A 59 8.16 -9.81 -4.67
N LEU A 60 9.17 -9.76 -5.55
CA LEU A 60 9.31 -10.74 -6.63
C LEU A 60 9.59 -12.14 -6.07
N GLU A 61 10.54 -12.25 -5.13
CA GLU A 61 10.86 -13.55 -4.49
C GLU A 61 9.68 -14.05 -3.67
N MET A 62 8.94 -13.16 -3.00
CA MET A 62 7.73 -13.55 -2.26
C MET A 62 6.66 -14.16 -3.17
N TRP A 63 6.47 -13.61 -4.38
CA TRP A 63 5.28 -13.93 -5.16
C TRP A 63 5.49 -14.79 -6.41
N GLN A 64 6.74 -15.03 -6.86
CA GLN A 64 7.01 -15.95 -7.97
C GLN A 64 6.69 -17.40 -7.56
N ALA A 65 6.23 -18.21 -8.53
CA ALA A 65 5.78 -19.58 -8.27
C ALA A 65 6.86 -20.48 -7.64
N GLU A 66 8.11 -20.29 -8.07
CA GLU A 66 9.26 -21.09 -7.66
C GLU A 66 9.74 -20.79 -6.23
N SER A 67 9.37 -19.62 -5.69
CA SER A 67 9.84 -19.12 -4.38
C SER A 67 8.72 -18.83 -3.38
N PHE A 68 7.46 -19.07 -3.76
CA PHE A 68 6.30 -18.84 -2.88
C PHE A 68 6.26 -19.82 -1.71
N ASP A 69 6.69 -19.37 -0.53
CA ASP A 69 6.90 -20.18 0.66
C ASP A 69 5.74 -20.11 1.65
N THR A 70 4.73 -20.94 1.45
CA THR A 70 3.54 -21.00 2.31
C THR A 70 3.83 -21.43 3.74
N ALA A 71 4.86 -22.24 3.95
CA ALA A 71 5.21 -22.71 5.30
C ALA A 71 5.79 -21.59 6.16
N THR A 72 6.68 -20.78 5.59
CA THR A 72 7.21 -19.61 6.28
C THR A 72 6.14 -18.55 6.50
N ILE A 73 5.29 -18.30 5.50
CA ILE A 73 4.16 -17.36 5.62
C ILE A 73 3.25 -17.77 6.79
N ASP A 74 2.83 -19.05 6.84
CA ASP A 74 1.93 -19.57 7.89
C ASP A 74 2.57 -19.42 9.29
N ARG A 75 3.82 -19.84 9.43
CA ARG A 75 4.57 -19.75 10.68
C ARG A 75 4.69 -18.31 11.21
N GLU A 76 5.09 -17.38 10.34
CA GLU A 76 5.38 -16.00 10.73
C GLU A 76 4.10 -15.20 10.99
N LEU A 77 3.04 -15.45 10.25
CA LEU A 77 1.71 -14.89 10.56
C LEU A 77 1.16 -15.44 11.88
N GLY A 78 1.47 -16.71 12.22
CA GLY A 78 1.15 -17.26 13.55
C GLY A 78 1.87 -16.54 14.70
N TRP A 79 3.12 -16.14 14.50
CA TRP A 79 3.83 -15.31 15.49
C TRP A 79 3.20 -13.94 15.66
N ALA A 80 2.80 -13.31 14.55
CA ALA A 80 2.10 -12.02 14.58
C ALA A 80 0.74 -12.09 15.29
N GLU A 81 -0.09 -13.11 14.98
CA GLU A 81 -1.33 -13.39 15.70
C GLU A 81 -1.07 -13.57 17.20
N GLY A 82 -0.03 -14.33 17.55
CA GLY A 82 0.35 -14.61 18.94
C GLY A 82 0.68 -13.36 19.79
N ILE A 83 0.94 -12.22 19.15
CA ILE A 83 1.13 -10.93 19.82
C ILE A 83 -0.04 -9.96 19.62
N GLY A 84 -1.15 -10.43 19.02
CA GLY A 84 -2.38 -9.69 18.84
C GLY A 84 -2.43 -8.79 17.61
N MET A 85 -1.53 -8.95 16.64
CA MET A 85 -1.62 -8.30 15.34
C MET A 85 -2.78 -8.91 14.52
N ASN A 86 -3.52 -8.08 13.81
CA ASN A 86 -4.71 -8.46 13.03
C ASN A 86 -4.70 -7.94 11.60
N THR A 87 -3.63 -7.28 11.19
CA THR A 87 -3.42 -6.81 9.82
C THR A 87 -1.96 -6.95 9.41
N MET A 88 -1.72 -7.10 8.10
CA MET A 88 -0.39 -7.02 7.51
C MET A 88 -0.46 -6.13 6.28
N ARG A 89 0.55 -5.27 6.08
CA ARG A 89 0.69 -4.54 4.81
C ARG A 89 1.64 -5.32 3.92
N VAL A 90 1.18 -5.69 2.73
CA VAL A 90 1.86 -6.67 1.86
C VAL A 90 1.96 -6.12 0.45
N PHE A 91 3.18 -6.08 -0.08
CA PHE A 91 3.47 -5.50 -1.37
C PHE A 91 3.30 -6.53 -2.50
N LEU A 92 2.54 -6.14 -3.53
CA LEU A 92 2.37 -6.89 -4.76
C LEU A 92 3.33 -6.35 -5.83
N HIS A 93 3.40 -7.04 -6.99
CA HIS A 93 4.27 -6.58 -8.08
C HIS A 93 3.66 -6.86 -9.45
N ASN A 94 3.58 -5.82 -10.30
CA ASN A 94 2.98 -5.92 -11.62
C ASN A 94 3.66 -6.96 -12.55
N LEU A 95 4.99 -7.10 -12.48
CA LEU A 95 5.70 -8.06 -13.33
C LEU A 95 5.29 -9.51 -13.07
N VAL A 96 5.03 -9.89 -11.81
CA VAL A 96 4.59 -11.26 -11.48
C VAL A 96 3.19 -11.51 -12.04
N TRP A 97 2.29 -10.54 -11.93
CA TRP A 97 0.96 -10.62 -12.52
C TRP A 97 1.02 -10.69 -14.06
N GLU A 98 1.86 -9.87 -14.68
CA GLU A 98 2.02 -9.86 -16.13
C GLU A 98 2.59 -11.18 -16.68
N GLN A 99 3.48 -11.83 -15.92
CA GLN A 99 4.05 -13.12 -16.27
C GLN A 99 3.01 -14.25 -16.21
N ASP A 100 2.22 -14.29 -15.14
CA ASP A 100 1.23 -15.35 -14.84
C ASP A 100 0.12 -14.80 -13.96
N ALA A 101 -0.83 -14.10 -14.56
CA ALA A 101 -1.93 -13.46 -13.84
C ALA A 101 -2.73 -14.46 -12.99
N LYS A 102 -3.08 -15.61 -13.57
CA LYS A 102 -3.91 -16.61 -12.88
C LYS A 102 -3.16 -17.31 -11.75
N GLY A 103 -1.91 -17.66 -11.95
CA GLY A 103 -1.07 -18.23 -10.90
C GLY A 103 -0.80 -17.22 -9.79
N PHE A 104 -0.57 -15.95 -10.12
CA PHE A 104 -0.41 -14.90 -9.13
C PHE A 104 -1.68 -14.66 -8.31
N GLU A 105 -2.84 -14.57 -8.95
CA GLU A 105 -4.14 -14.46 -8.27
C GLU A 105 -4.39 -15.67 -7.36
N HIS A 106 -4.03 -16.88 -7.80
CA HIS A 106 -4.12 -18.08 -6.96
C HIS A 106 -3.19 -17.99 -5.74
N ARG A 107 -1.94 -17.52 -5.88
CA ARG A 107 -1.02 -17.35 -4.75
C ARG A 107 -1.52 -16.29 -3.76
N ILE A 108 -2.14 -15.20 -4.25
CA ILE A 108 -2.83 -14.23 -3.37
C ILE A 108 -3.99 -14.91 -2.61
N ASP A 109 -4.79 -15.73 -3.26
CA ASP A 109 -5.88 -16.46 -2.59
C ASP A 109 -5.36 -17.42 -1.52
N VAL A 110 -4.28 -18.15 -1.81
CA VAL A 110 -3.59 -19.01 -0.82
C VAL A 110 -3.07 -18.18 0.36
N PHE A 111 -2.42 -17.03 0.10
CA PHE A 111 -1.99 -16.12 1.15
C PHE A 111 -3.17 -15.64 2.01
N LEU A 112 -4.27 -15.24 1.38
CA LEU A 112 -5.49 -14.79 2.07
C LEU A 112 -6.09 -15.91 2.94
N ALA A 113 -6.05 -17.15 2.46
CA ALA A 113 -6.51 -18.30 3.24
C ALA A 113 -5.63 -18.55 4.47
N ILE A 114 -4.30 -18.39 4.33
CA ILE A 114 -3.36 -18.48 5.46
C ILE A 114 -3.61 -17.34 6.44
N ALA A 115 -3.64 -16.10 5.97
CA ALA A 115 -3.85 -14.92 6.80
C ALA A 115 -5.19 -14.99 7.57
N ALA A 116 -6.26 -15.46 6.93
CA ALA A 116 -7.57 -15.62 7.55
C ALA A 116 -7.57 -16.66 8.69
N ARG A 117 -6.77 -17.75 8.60
CA ARG A 117 -6.59 -18.69 9.72
C ARG A 117 -5.97 -18.04 10.95
N HIS A 118 -5.12 -17.05 10.74
CA HIS A 118 -4.48 -16.25 11.79
C HIS A 118 -5.24 -14.96 12.12
N HIS A 119 -6.51 -14.83 11.70
CA HIS A 119 -7.37 -13.66 11.94
C HIS A 119 -6.76 -12.34 11.41
N ILE A 120 -5.90 -12.42 10.40
CA ILE A 120 -5.20 -11.30 9.78
C ILE A 120 -5.88 -10.94 8.46
N ARG A 121 -6.15 -9.64 8.29
CA ARG A 121 -6.67 -9.07 7.04
C ARG A 121 -5.63 -8.14 6.42
N PRO A 122 -5.06 -8.44 5.25
CA PRO A 122 -4.01 -7.61 4.67
C PRO A 122 -4.52 -6.29 4.10
N VAL A 123 -3.63 -5.29 4.13
CA VAL A 123 -3.62 -4.13 3.24
C VAL A 123 -2.64 -4.44 2.11
N PHE A 124 -3.12 -4.60 0.90
CA PHE A 124 -2.26 -4.85 -0.26
C PHE A 124 -1.77 -3.56 -0.89
N VAL A 125 -0.46 -3.47 -1.13
CA VAL A 125 0.20 -2.37 -1.84
C VAL A 125 0.38 -2.76 -3.29
N LEU A 126 -0.13 -1.94 -4.24
CA LEU A 126 -0.06 -2.25 -5.67
C LEU A 126 1.23 -1.78 -6.31
N PHE A 127 1.68 -0.57 -5.98
CA PHE A 127 2.89 0.05 -6.51
C PHE A 127 3.78 0.59 -5.40
N ASP A 128 5.07 0.71 -5.71
CA ASP A 128 6.09 1.12 -4.77
C ASP A 128 7.21 1.89 -5.47
N SER A 129 7.62 3.02 -4.93
CA SER A 129 8.69 3.84 -5.49
C SER A 129 10.03 3.69 -4.75
N CYS A 130 10.12 2.76 -3.78
CA CYS A 130 11.30 2.60 -2.95
C CYS A 130 12.32 1.62 -3.53
N TRP A 131 13.59 1.96 -3.39
CA TRP A 131 14.81 1.19 -3.64
C TRP A 131 15.10 0.94 -5.13
N ASP A 132 15.48 -0.29 -5.54
CA ASP A 132 15.98 -0.55 -6.89
C ASP A 132 14.91 -0.32 -7.98
N PRO A 133 15.12 0.66 -8.88
CA PRO A 133 14.16 0.98 -9.93
C PRO A 133 14.17 0.03 -11.12
N HIS A 134 15.02 -1.01 -11.11
CA HIS A 134 15.19 -1.96 -12.21
C HIS A 134 14.75 -3.39 -11.85
N PRO A 135 13.47 -3.63 -11.49
CA PRO A 135 12.99 -4.95 -11.10
C PRO A 135 13.13 -5.97 -12.24
N LYS A 136 13.54 -7.18 -11.92
CA LYS A 136 13.65 -8.28 -12.89
C LYS A 136 13.07 -9.57 -12.33
N LEU A 137 12.26 -10.24 -13.11
CA LEU A 137 11.76 -11.58 -12.78
C LEU A 137 12.90 -12.62 -12.75
N GLY A 138 12.66 -13.76 -12.13
CA GLY A 138 13.60 -14.85 -11.96
C GLY A 138 14.27 -14.85 -10.60
N VAL A 139 15.37 -15.57 -10.48
CA VAL A 139 16.11 -15.68 -9.23
C VAL A 139 16.62 -14.30 -8.80
N GLN A 140 16.25 -13.92 -7.59
CA GLN A 140 16.69 -12.64 -7.03
C GLN A 140 18.12 -12.78 -6.49
N HIS A 141 18.89 -11.68 -6.55
CA HIS A 141 20.23 -11.67 -5.98
C HIS A 141 20.21 -11.77 -4.45
N SER A 142 21.30 -12.23 -3.86
CA SER A 142 21.46 -12.17 -2.42
C SER A 142 21.52 -10.73 -1.92
N PRO A 143 21.08 -10.46 -0.67
CA PRO A 143 21.24 -9.13 -0.10
C PRO A 143 22.70 -8.70 -0.07
N ILE A 144 22.96 -7.40 -0.20
CA ILE A 144 24.30 -6.86 0.09
C ILE A 144 24.54 -7.07 1.59
N PRO A 145 25.60 -7.81 1.99
CA PRO A 145 25.82 -8.11 3.39
C PRO A 145 25.91 -6.85 4.25
N GLY A 146 25.15 -6.82 5.34
CA GLY A 146 25.19 -5.71 6.28
C GLY A 146 24.49 -4.44 5.82
N VAL A 147 23.67 -4.47 4.73
CA VAL A 147 22.98 -3.31 4.17
C VAL A 147 21.46 -3.49 4.23
N HIS A 148 20.79 -2.54 4.86
CA HIS A 148 19.34 -2.47 5.02
C HIS A 148 18.61 -2.57 3.68
N ASN A 149 17.69 -3.51 3.57
CA ASN A 149 16.72 -3.65 2.48
C ASN A 149 17.30 -3.53 1.06
N SER A 150 18.53 -4.00 0.89
CA SER A 150 19.32 -3.79 -0.33
C SER A 150 18.87 -4.58 -1.56
N GLY A 151 17.91 -5.48 -1.41
CA GLY A 151 17.34 -6.25 -2.51
C GLY A 151 15.91 -5.89 -2.85
N TRP A 152 15.32 -4.90 -2.18
CA TRP A 152 13.97 -4.44 -2.46
C TRP A 152 13.89 -3.74 -3.82
N VAL A 153 12.78 -3.92 -4.54
CA VAL A 153 12.61 -3.40 -5.90
C VAL A 153 11.35 -2.56 -6.03
N GLN A 154 11.39 -1.57 -6.92
CA GLN A 154 10.22 -0.74 -7.24
C GLN A 154 9.19 -1.49 -8.09
N ALA A 155 7.94 -1.10 -7.96
CA ALA A 155 6.81 -1.49 -8.80
C ALA A 155 5.97 -0.25 -9.14
N PRO A 156 5.83 0.16 -10.42
CA PRO A 156 6.55 -0.37 -11.58
C PRO A 156 8.01 0.12 -11.61
N GLY A 157 8.86 -0.58 -12.38
CA GLY A 157 10.23 -0.14 -12.61
C GLY A 157 10.32 1.10 -13.50
N THR A 158 11.50 1.72 -13.51
CA THR A 158 11.78 2.98 -14.22
C THR A 158 11.50 2.92 -15.72
N GLU A 159 11.73 1.76 -16.36
CA GLU A 159 11.49 1.58 -17.79
C GLU A 159 10.01 1.72 -18.17
N ILE A 160 9.11 1.31 -17.28
CA ILE A 160 7.66 1.47 -17.48
C ILE A 160 7.25 2.90 -17.12
N LEU A 161 7.79 3.46 -16.04
CA LEU A 161 7.45 4.83 -15.62
C LEU A 161 7.79 5.87 -16.70
N GLN A 162 8.90 5.70 -17.41
CA GLN A 162 9.36 6.63 -18.42
C GLN A 162 8.64 6.48 -19.79
N ASP A 163 7.86 5.43 -19.96
CA ASP A 163 7.18 5.15 -21.24
C ASP A 163 5.66 5.09 -21.07
N PRO A 164 4.94 6.21 -21.30
CA PRO A 164 3.48 6.25 -21.20
C PRO A 164 2.75 5.22 -22.10
N ALA A 165 3.39 4.75 -23.19
CA ALA A 165 2.80 3.71 -24.03
C ALA A 165 2.65 2.36 -23.29
N GLN A 166 3.35 2.18 -22.18
CA GLN A 166 3.25 1.00 -21.33
C GLN A 166 2.19 1.10 -20.22
N TYR A 167 1.62 2.28 -19.95
CA TYR A 167 0.62 2.45 -18.87
C TYR A 167 -0.63 1.57 -19.03
N PRO A 168 -1.10 1.19 -20.23
CA PRO A 168 -2.15 0.19 -20.36
C PRO A 168 -1.83 -1.18 -19.73
N ARG A 169 -0.54 -1.52 -19.52
CA ARG A 169 -0.13 -2.74 -18.79
C ARG A 169 -0.46 -2.57 -17.29
N LEU A 170 -0.12 -1.40 -16.73
CA LEU A 170 -0.40 -1.07 -15.34
C LEU A 170 -1.91 -1.02 -15.08
N GLU A 171 -2.68 -0.44 -16.01
CA GLU A 171 -4.15 -0.44 -15.93
C GLU A 171 -4.71 -1.86 -15.86
N ARG A 172 -4.24 -2.76 -16.73
CA ARG A 172 -4.68 -4.16 -16.73
C ARG A 172 -4.33 -4.86 -15.41
N TYR A 173 -3.13 -4.62 -14.89
CA TYR A 173 -2.71 -5.16 -13.59
C TYR A 173 -3.60 -4.68 -12.45
N VAL A 174 -3.80 -3.36 -12.31
CA VAL A 174 -4.62 -2.77 -11.24
C VAL A 174 -6.05 -3.29 -11.34
N LYS A 175 -6.68 -3.22 -12.51
CA LYS A 175 -8.05 -3.70 -12.72
C LYS A 175 -8.18 -5.21 -12.53
N GLY A 176 -7.19 -5.98 -12.98
CA GLY A 176 -7.15 -7.43 -12.84
C GLY A 176 -7.10 -7.87 -11.39
N VAL A 177 -6.09 -7.39 -10.65
CA VAL A 177 -5.91 -7.77 -9.24
C VAL A 177 -7.06 -7.26 -8.37
N VAL A 178 -7.33 -5.94 -8.43
CA VAL A 178 -8.41 -5.36 -7.60
C VAL A 178 -9.76 -5.96 -7.98
N GLY A 179 -10.03 -6.18 -9.28
CA GLY A 179 -11.29 -6.76 -9.76
C GLY A 179 -11.49 -8.20 -9.32
N THR A 180 -10.44 -9.04 -9.34
CA THR A 180 -10.52 -10.43 -8.89
C THR A 180 -10.91 -10.52 -7.41
N PHE A 181 -10.43 -9.59 -6.59
CA PHE A 181 -10.67 -9.57 -5.14
C PHE A 181 -11.59 -8.43 -4.67
N ALA A 182 -12.35 -7.80 -5.56
CA ALA A 182 -13.17 -6.62 -5.26
C ALA A 182 -14.15 -6.80 -4.10
N ASN A 183 -14.66 -8.02 -3.90
CA ASN A 183 -15.64 -8.34 -2.86
C ASN A 183 -15.09 -9.29 -1.79
N ASP A 184 -13.78 -9.47 -1.72
CA ASP A 184 -13.19 -10.40 -0.76
C ASP A 184 -13.10 -9.76 0.64
N PRO A 185 -13.86 -10.26 1.64
CA PRO A 185 -13.88 -9.70 2.98
C PRO A 185 -12.58 -9.95 3.75
N ARG A 186 -11.71 -10.83 3.25
CA ARG A 186 -10.39 -11.09 3.86
C ARG A 186 -9.41 -9.94 3.67
N ILE A 187 -9.65 -9.03 2.71
CA ILE A 187 -8.81 -7.85 2.47
C ILE A 187 -9.34 -6.67 3.28
N LEU A 188 -8.44 -5.98 3.99
CA LEU A 188 -8.78 -4.80 4.76
C LEU A 188 -8.89 -3.55 3.87
N ALA A 189 -7.87 -3.27 3.06
CA ALA A 189 -7.79 -2.09 2.20
C ALA A 189 -6.81 -2.32 1.04
N TRP A 190 -6.87 -1.43 0.04
CA TRP A 190 -5.91 -1.33 -1.05
C TRP A 190 -5.08 -0.05 -0.88
N ASP A 191 -3.77 -0.19 -0.76
CA ASP A 191 -2.80 0.90 -0.82
C ASP A 191 -2.26 0.97 -2.26
N LEU A 192 -2.60 2.03 -2.95
CA LEU A 192 -2.38 2.09 -4.39
C LEU A 192 -0.93 2.38 -4.77
N TRP A 193 -0.22 3.10 -3.90
CA TRP A 193 1.18 3.43 -4.16
C TRP A 193 1.92 3.79 -2.87
N ASN A 194 2.96 3.05 -2.56
CA ASN A 194 3.87 3.36 -1.47
C ASN A 194 4.85 4.47 -1.87
N GLU A 195 4.91 5.54 -1.06
CA GLU A 195 5.87 6.65 -1.18
C GLU A 195 6.13 7.06 -2.65
N PRO A 196 5.10 7.47 -3.38
CA PRO A 196 5.16 7.58 -4.85
C PRO A 196 6.24 8.55 -5.35
N ASP A 197 6.64 9.53 -4.57
CA ASP A 197 7.68 10.52 -4.88
C ASP A 197 9.02 10.27 -4.17
N ASN A 198 9.23 9.06 -3.59
CA ASN A 198 10.51 8.72 -2.99
C ASN A 198 11.62 8.72 -4.05
N GLY A 199 12.64 9.54 -3.85
CA GLY A 199 13.77 9.71 -4.78
C GLY A 199 14.96 8.82 -4.45
N ASN A 200 14.89 7.93 -3.45
CA ASN A 200 15.93 6.97 -3.06
C ASN A 200 17.32 7.60 -2.87
N ALA A 201 17.39 8.80 -2.29
CA ALA A 201 18.58 9.64 -2.25
C ALA A 201 19.83 8.96 -1.69
N ASP A 202 19.65 8.07 -0.73
CA ASP A 202 20.74 7.39 -0.02
C ASP A 202 21.18 6.06 -0.66
N SER A 203 20.42 5.58 -1.69
CA SER A 203 20.63 4.26 -2.26
C SER A 203 20.66 4.24 -3.80
N TYR A 204 19.48 4.29 -4.43
CA TYR A 204 19.29 4.04 -5.85
C TYR A 204 18.94 5.30 -6.69
N ALA A 205 19.11 6.50 -6.17
CA ALA A 205 18.71 7.75 -6.83
C ALA A 205 19.18 7.93 -8.28
N LYS A 206 20.34 7.32 -8.64
CA LYS A 206 20.87 7.41 -10.01
C LYS A 206 20.05 6.61 -11.03
N GLY A 207 19.27 5.62 -10.59
CA GLY A 207 18.43 4.80 -11.45
C GLY A 207 17.04 5.39 -11.66
N ASP A 208 16.62 6.29 -10.79
CA ASP A 208 15.29 6.94 -10.87
C ASP A 208 15.24 7.99 -11.99
N PRO A 209 14.07 8.17 -12.63
CA PRO A 209 13.85 9.27 -13.56
C PRO A 209 14.01 10.61 -12.87
N LYS A 210 14.72 11.55 -13.49
CA LYS A 210 14.89 12.91 -12.93
C LYS A 210 13.57 13.68 -12.74
N ASN A 211 12.56 13.34 -13.55
CA ASN A 211 11.20 13.89 -13.51
C ASN A 211 10.18 12.92 -12.89
N LYS A 212 10.61 12.04 -11.99
CA LYS A 212 9.75 11.04 -11.34
C LYS A 212 8.48 11.66 -10.75
N ASN A 213 8.62 12.77 -10.01
CA ASN A 213 7.49 13.45 -9.39
C ASN A 213 6.46 13.94 -10.42
N GLU A 214 6.90 14.46 -11.56
CA GLU A 214 6.00 14.90 -12.64
C GLU A 214 5.25 13.73 -13.26
N ILE A 215 5.95 12.61 -13.49
CA ILE A 215 5.35 11.37 -13.98
C ILE A 215 4.27 10.89 -13.00
N ILE A 216 4.59 10.82 -11.72
CA ILE A 216 3.69 10.31 -10.69
C ILE A 216 2.49 11.24 -10.48
N LEU A 217 2.67 12.56 -10.55
CA LEU A 217 1.55 13.52 -10.51
C LEU A 217 0.50 13.25 -11.60
N GLY A 218 0.94 12.79 -12.78
CA GLY A 218 0.04 12.42 -13.86
C GLY A 218 -0.53 10.99 -13.76
N LEU A 219 0.20 10.07 -13.12
CA LEU A 219 -0.14 8.65 -13.11
C LEU A 219 -0.96 8.24 -11.88
N LEU A 220 -0.67 8.77 -10.69
CA LEU A 220 -1.38 8.39 -9.46
C LEU A 220 -2.91 8.60 -9.54
N PRO A 221 -3.43 9.73 -10.09
CA PRO A 221 -4.87 9.87 -10.29
C PRO A 221 -5.48 8.79 -11.20
N GLN A 222 -4.73 8.34 -12.21
CA GLN A 222 -5.17 7.26 -13.10
C GLN A 222 -5.21 5.92 -12.35
N VAL A 223 -4.22 5.64 -11.49
CA VAL A 223 -4.21 4.42 -10.66
C VAL A 223 -5.44 4.38 -9.74
N PHE A 224 -5.80 5.50 -9.10
CA PHE A 224 -7.04 5.60 -8.34
C PHE A 224 -8.27 5.33 -9.21
N ALA A 225 -8.34 5.92 -10.40
CA ALA A 225 -9.45 5.71 -11.33
C ALA A 225 -9.55 4.24 -11.79
N TRP A 226 -8.42 3.59 -12.09
CA TRP A 226 -8.39 2.17 -12.48
C TRP A 226 -8.85 1.25 -11.35
N ALA A 227 -8.38 1.49 -10.12
CA ALA A 227 -8.80 0.72 -8.97
C ALA A 227 -10.30 0.89 -8.68
N ARG A 228 -10.82 2.12 -8.75
CA ARG A 228 -12.26 2.39 -8.58
C ARG A 228 -13.11 1.76 -9.66
N ALA A 229 -12.62 1.72 -10.90
CA ALA A 229 -13.33 1.06 -12.00
C ALA A 229 -13.49 -0.46 -11.81
N ALA A 230 -12.69 -1.08 -10.94
CA ALA A 230 -12.85 -2.46 -10.51
C ALA A 230 -13.92 -2.65 -9.41
N HIS A 231 -14.54 -1.56 -8.92
CA HIS A 231 -15.62 -1.55 -7.92
C HIS A 231 -15.32 -2.30 -6.61
N PRO A 232 -14.16 -2.08 -5.97
CA PRO A 232 -13.86 -2.75 -4.70
C PRO A 232 -14.81 -2.32 -3.59
N THR A 233 -15.15 -3.27 -2.71
CA THR A 233 -15.87 -2.99 -1.46
C THR A 233 -14.94 -2.55 -0.34
N GLN A 234 -13.64 -2.72 -0.52
CA GLN A 234 -12.59 -2.26 0.37
C GLN A 234 -12.23 -0.80 0.07
N PRO A 235 -11.80 -0.02 1.06
CA PRO A 235 -11.33 1.35 0.84
C PRO A 235 -9.99 1.40 0.11
N LEU A 236 -9.78 2.50 -0.62
CA LEU A 236 -8.53 2.83 -1.30
C LEU A 236 -7.76 3.88 -0.51
N THR A 237 -6.44 3.77 -0.50
CA THR A 237 -5.52 4.76 0.09
C THR A 237 -4.21 4.86 -0.70
N SER A 238 -3.43 5.90 -0.44
CA SER A 238 -2.01 6.02 -0.77
C SER A 238 -1.38 6.93 0.29
N GLY A 239 -0.32 6.45 0.95
CA GLY A 239 0.20 7.05 2.18
C GLY A 239 1.02 8.32 1.96
N LEU A 240 0.76 9.33 2.79
CA LEU A 240 1.61 10.52 2.92
C LEU A 240 2.86 10.17 3.73
N TRP A 241 4.02 10.71 3.37
CA TRP A 241 5.24 10.44 4.12
C TRP A 241 6.11 11.68 4.37
N HIS A 242 5.90 12.78 3.63
CA HIS A 242 6.62 14.04 3.84
C HIS A 242 5.79 15.25 3.41
N GLY A 243 6.25 16.46 3.76
CA GLY A 243 5.65 17.74 3.39
C GLY A 243 4.84 18.39 4.51
N ASP A 244 4.31 19.57 4.23
CA ASP A 244 3.43 20.30 5.15
C ASP A 244 1.98 19.89 4.94
N TRP A 245 1.38 19.26 5.95
CA TRP A 245 0.00 18.76 5.93
C TRP A 245 -0.98 19.68 6.68
N SER A 246 -0.57 20.90 7.02
CA SER A 246 -1.38 21.84 7.80
C SER A 246 -2.67 22.28 7.09
N SER A 247 -2.69 22.24 5.76
CA SER A 247 -3.88 22.47 4.93
C SER A 247 -3.71 21.92 3.53
N LEU A 248 -4.81 21.71 2.79
CA LEU A 248 -4.72 21.34 1.36
C LEU A 248 -3.99 22.40 0.52
N ALA A 249 -3.99 23.67 0.94
CA ALA A 249 -3.31 24.75 0.21
C ALA A 249 -1.78 24.70 0.37
N THR A 250 -1.29 24.25 1.51
CA THR A 250 0.16 24.14 1.81
C THR A 250 0.76 22.80 1.37
N MET A 251 -0.10 21.76 1.24
CA MET A 251 0.37 20.44 0.82
C MET A 251 1.07 20.45 -0.53
N PRO A 252 2.16 19.67 -0.68
CA PRO A 252 2.68 19.32 -2.00
C PRO A 252 1.58 18.76 -2.89
N ALA A 253 1.67 18.99 -4.20
CA ALA A 253 0.61 18.59 -5.14
C ALA A 253 0.28 17.09 -5.08
N LEU A 254 1.29 16.24 -4.89
CA LEU A 254 1.11 14.80 -4.77
C LEU A 254 0.39 14.41 -3.47
N ALA A 255 0.81 14.98 -2.34
CA ALA A 255 0.16 14.77 -1.05
C ALA A 255 -1.32 15.18 -1.09
N ARG A 256 -1.64 16.27 -1.79
CA ARG A 256 -3.03 16.69 -2.02
C ARG A 256 -3.83 15.62 -2.78
N ILE A 257 -3.28 15.05 -3.86
CA ILE A 257 -3.92 13.96 -4.59
C ILE A 257 -4.17 12.77 -3.65
N GLN A 258 -3.19 12.40 -2.83
CA GLN A 258 -3.32 11.30 -1.87
C GLN A 258 -4.47 11.54 -0.89
N VAL A 259 -4.60 12.75 -0.33
CA VAL A 259 -5.70 13.10 0.57
C VAL A 259 -7.06 13.12 -0.15
N GLU A 260 -7.14 13.80 -1.31
CA GLU A 260 -8.38 14.01 -2.03
C GLU A 260 -8.93 12.73 -2.68
N GLN A 261 -8.06 11.78 -3.04
CA GLN A 261 -8.46 10.55 -3.72
C GLN A 261 -8.65 9.36 -2.78
N SER A 262 -8.10 9.39 -1.58
CA SER A 262 -8.16 8.28 -0.63
C SER A 262 -9.50 8.20 0.10
N ASP A 263 -10.06 7.00 0.23
CA ASP A 263 -11.27 6.75 1.03
C ASP A 263 -10.97 6.81 2.53
N ILE A 264 -9.82 6.29 2.92
CA ILE A 264 -9.22 6.39 4.26
C ILE A 264 -7.82 6.97 4.10
N LEU A 265 -7.34 7.75 5.06
CA LEU A 265 -6.01 8.33 4.99
C LEU A 265 -4.97 7.34 5.52
N SER A 266 -3.82 7.30 4.90
CA SER A 266 -2.66 6.61 5.44
C SER A 266 -1.42 7.52 5.44
N PHE A 267 -0.48 7.26 6.35
CA PHE A 267 0.75 8.03 6.45
C PHE A 267 1.89 7.21 7.05
N HIS A 268 3.12 7.68 6.85
CA HIS A 268 4.33 7.15 7.46
C HIS A 268 4.88 8.14 8.47
N ASN A 269 5.41 7.64 9.58
CA ASN A 269 6.10 8.48 10.55
C ASN A 269 7.10 7.65 11.37
N TYR A 270 8.38 7.94 11.19
CA TYR A 270 9.47 7.31 11.91
C TYR A 270 10.11 8.24 12.95
N SER A 271 9.47 9.37 13.23
CA SER A 271 9.93 10.38 14.18
C SER A 271 9.52 10.09 15.62
N TRP A 272 9.83 11.05 16.51
CA TRP A 272 9.46 11.04 17.91
C TRP A 272 7.94 11.06 18.13
N PRO A 273 7.44 10.59 19.27
CA PRO A 273 5.99 10.45 19.53
C PRO A 273 5.22 11.77 19.44
N GLU A 274 5.85 12.90 19.79
CA GLU A 274 5.23 14.23 19.68
C GLU A 274 4.97 14.61 18.23
N ASP A 275 5.90 14.31 17.33
CA ASP A 275 5.75 14.53 15.91
C ASP A 275 4.68 13.59 15.32
N PHE A 276 4.68 12.33 15.73
CA PHE A 276 3.62 11.38 15.37
C PHE A 276 2.23 11.89 15.78
N GLU A 277 2.05 12.33 17.03
CA GLU A 277 0.76 12.85 17.49
C GLU A 277 0.36 14.14 16.75
N GLN A 278 1.33 15.00 16.42
CA GLN A 278 1.08 16.19 15.61
C GLN A 278 0.57 15.83 14.22
N HIS A 279 1.20 14.90 13.51
CA HIS A 279 0.75 14.44 12.19
C HIS A 279 -0.65 13.82 12.26
N VAL A 280 -0.95 13.03 13.29
CA VAL A 280 -2.31 12.52 13.52
C VAL A 280 -3.33 13.66 13.63
N LYS A 281 -3.02 14.70 14.44
CA LYS A 281 -3.92 15.86 14.61
C LYS A 281 -4.12 16.63 13.31
N LEU A 282 -3.05 16.79 12.50
CA LEU A 282 -3.14 17.43 11.19
C LEU A 282 -4.05 16.63 10.24
N LEU A 283 -3.95 15.30 10.23
CA LEU A 283 -4.79 14.47 9.36
C LEU A 283 -6.24 14.37 9.83
N GLN A 284 -6.52 14.52 11.12
CA GLN A 284 -7.88 14.51 11.67
C GLN A 284 -8.76 15.64 11.11
N GLN A 285 -8.18 16.75 10.61
CA GLN A 285 -8.93 17.83 9.97
C GLN A 285 -9.71 17.39 8.72
N PHE A 286 -9.32 16.28 8.09
CA PHE A 286 -9.99 15.75 6.91
C PHE A 286 -11.14 14.79 7.22
N HIS A 287 -11.46 14.58 8.50
CA HIS A 287 -12.61 13.80 8.99
C HIS A 287 -12.71 12.38 8.43
N ARG A 288 -11.58 11.73 8.16
CA ARG A 288 -11.48 10.37 7.64
C ARG A 288 -10.75 9.45 8.60
N PRO A 289 -11.01 8.13 8.55
CA PRO A 289 -10.18 7.16 9.26
C PRO A 289 -8.71 7.27 8.84
N ILE A 290 -7.82 7.03 9.78
CA ILE A 290 -6.37 7.18 9.58
C ILE A 290 -5.67 5.87 9.92
N LEU A 291 -4.74 5.45 9.05
CA LEU A 291 -3.78 4.37 9.30
C LEU A 291 -2.36 4.95 9.25
N CYS A 292 -1.56 4.71 10.26
CA CYS A 292 -0.11 4.82 10.12
C CYS A 292 0.39 3.51 9.54
N THR A 293 0.76 3.53 8.25
CA THR A 293 1.14 2.34 7.50
C THR A 293 2.63 2.02 7.59
N GLU A 294 3.42 2.93 8.16
CA GLU A 294 4.81 2.69 8.53
C GLU A 294 5.20 3.53 9.75
N TYR A 295 5.72 2.88 10.75
CA TYR A 295 6.37 3.45 11.92
C TYR A 295 7.36 2.43 12.50
N MET A 296 7.97 2.74 13.59
CA MET A 296 8.92 1.95 14.34
C MET A 296 10.29 1.87 13.65
N ALA A 297 11.14 2.78 14.04
CA ALA A 297 12.57 2.81 13.75
C ALA A 297 13.27 3.17 15.06
N ARG A 298 13.79 2.16 15.79
CA ARG A 298 14.30 2.34 17.15
C ARG A 298 15.43 3.37 17.22
N GLY A 299 16.31 3.36 16.20
CA GLY A 299 17.40 4.33 16.12
C GLY A 299 16.94 5.79 15.88
N ALA A 300 15.73 5.98 15.34
CA ALA A 300 15.13 7.30 15.10
C ALA A 300 14.17 7.76 16.23
N GLY A 301 13.95 6.93 17.26
CA GLY A 301 13.08 7.28 18.37
C GLY A 301 11.60 6.88 18.23
N SER A 302 11.22 6.31 17.10
CA SER A 302 9.90 5.73 16.90
C SER A 302 9.86 4.30 17.42
N THR A 303 9.14 4.06 18.51
CA THR A 303 9.12 2.76 19.21
C THR A 303 7.71 2.33 19.58
N PHE A 304 7.51 1.04 19.87
CA PHE A 304 6.19 0.51 20.24
C PHE A 304 5.60 1.14 21.51
N ASP A 305 6.42 1.36 22.53
CA ASP A 305 6.00 1.91 23.81
C ASP A 305 5.60 3.39 23.73
N THR A 306 6.11 4.12 22.77
CA THR A 306 5.79 5.53 22.57
C THR A 306 4.66 5.76 21.56
N VAL A 307 4.64 5.02 20.45
CA VAL A 307 3.71 5.25 19.34
C VAL A 307 2.37 4.54 19.54
N LEU A 308 2.37 3.25 19.97
CA LEU A 308 1.12 2.48 20.08
C LEU A 308 0.08 3.10 21.03
N PRO A 309 0.44 3.63 22.22
CA PRO A 309 -0.54 4.29 23.08
C PRO A 309 -1.19 5.52 22.43
N ILE A 310 -0.42 6.30 21.66
CA ILE A 310 -0.93 7.47 20.94
C ILE A 310 -1.86 7.02 19.80
N ALA A 311 -1.42 6.05 18.97
CA ALA A 311 -2.22 5.51 17.89
C ALA A 311 -3.55 4.97 18.41
N ARG A 312 -3.53 4.23 19.51
CA ARG A 312 -4.73 3.72 20.17
C ARG A 312 -5.64 4.84 20.70
N LYS A 313 -5.09 5.83 21.42
CA LYS A 313 -5.82 6.99 21.93
C LYS A 313 -6.62 7.71 20.83
N HIS A 314 -6.00 7.86 19.66
CA HIS A 314 -6.62 8.52 18.51
C HIS A 314 -7.34 7.56 17.56
N ARG A 315 -7.37 6.26 17.89
CA ARG A 315 -7.93 5.20 17.05
C ARG A 315 -7.33 5.18 15.64
N VAL A 316 -6.04 5.45 15.51
CA VAL A 316 -5.25 5.34 14.28
C VAL A 316 -4.76 3.91 14.15
N GLY A 317 -4.99 3.26 12.99
CA GLY A 317 -4.38 1.95 12.74
C GLY A 317 -2.85 2.06 12.74
N ALA A 318 -2.15 1.06 13.27
CA ALA A 318 -0.71 1.13 13.49
C ALA A 318 -0.01 -0.10 12.88
N ILE A 319 0.70 0.10 11.77
CA ILE A 319 1.40 -0.95 11.03
C ILE A 319 2.88 -0.61 11.01
N ASN A 320 3.69 -1.33 11.79
CA ASN A 320 5.13 -1.08 11.85
C ASN A 320 5.87 -1.63 10.61
N TRP A 321 7.05 -1.09 10.33
CA TRP A 321 7.95 -1.68 9.33
C TRP A 321 8.67 -2.88 9.93
N GLY A 322 8.68 -4.02 9.19
CA GLY A 322 9.40 -5.23 9.57
C GLY A 322 8.70 -6.09 10.64
N LEU A 323 8.75 -7.41 10.46
CA LEU A 323 8.23 -8.39 11.40
C LEU A 323 9.31 -9.39 11.84
N VAL A 324 9.95 -10.06 10.89
CA VAL A 324 10.95 -11.09 11.13
C VAL A 324 12.26 -10.73 10.43
N ALA A 325 13.35 -10.72 11.16
CA ALA A 325 14.69 -10.44 10.63
C ALA A 325 15.10 -11.53 9.61
N GLY A 326 14.98 -11.23 8.34
CA GLY A 326 15.20 -12.16 7.23
C GLY A 326 16.15 -11.63 6.16
N LYS A 327 16.01 -12.15 4.94
CA LYS A 327 16.83 -11.77 3.77
C LYS A 327 16.75 -10.27 3.45
N SER A 328 15.64 -9.60 3.76
CA SER A 328 15.51 -8.16 3.54
C SER A 328 16.46 -7.32 4.39
N GLN A 329 16.98 -7.87 5.48
CA GLN A 329 17.87 -7.17 6.42
C GLN A 329 17.27 -5.86 6.98
N THR A 330 15.97 -5.78 7.15
CA THR A 330 15.24 -4.60 7.67
C THR A 330 15.59 -4.29 9.12
N TRP A 331 16.13 -5.24 9.86
CA TRP A 331 16.67 -5.04 11.22
C TRP A 331 17.90 -4.14 11.29
N LEU A 332 18.62 -3.95 10.15
CA LEU A 332 19.77 -3.04 10.07
C LEU A 332 19.33 -1.57 9.98
N PRO A 333 20.08 -0.63 10.57
CA PRO A 333 19.81 0.80 10.44
C PRO A 333 19.99 1.32 9.00
N TRP A 334 19.36 2.44 8.68
CA TRP A 334 19.47 3.06 7.33
C TRP A 334 20.87 3.53 6.99
N ASP A 335 21.68 3.94 7.99
CA ASP A 335 23.09 4.35 7.78
C ASP A 335 23.96 3.19 7.26
N SER A 336 23.46 1.95 7.27
CA SER A 336 24.09 0.80 6.67
C SER A 336 24.39 0.96 5.18
N TRP A 337 23.71 1.85 4.49
CA TRP A 337 24.01 2.20 3.10
C TRP A 337 25.33 2.96 2.96
N GLN A 338 25.77 3.67 3.98
CA GLN A 338 27.06 4.35 4.07
C GLN A 338 28.07 3.56 4.90
N HIS A 339 27.59 2.79 5.89
CA HIS A 339 28.41 2.03 6.85
C HIS A 339 27.87 0.60 7.01
N PRO A 340 28.14 -0.33 6.05
CA PRO A 340 27.62 -1.69 6.09
C PRO A 340 28.04 -2.46 7.35
N TYR A 341 27.08 -3.09 8.04
CA TYR A 341 27.26 -3.89 9.26
C TYR A 341 27.68 -5.33 8.91
N VAL A 342 28.88 -5.51 8.33
CA VAL A 342 29.38 -6.83 7.89
C VAL A 342 30.08 -7.56 9.01
N ASN A 343 30.92 -6.86 9.80
CA ASN A 343 31.75 -7.42 10.84
C ASN A 343 31.30 -7.13 12.27
N GLU A 344 30.26 -6.35 12.41
CA GLU A 344 29.67 -5.96 13.69
C GLU A 344 28.15 -5.92 13.62
N GLN A 345 27.51 -6.01 14.75
CA GLN A 345 26.07 -5.84 14.87
C GLN A 345 25.74 -4.38 15.18
N PRO A 346 24.61 -3.84 14.69
CA PRO A 346 24.16 -2.53 15.12
C PRO A 346 23.87 -2.55 16.63
N SER A 347 24.08 -1.42 17.29
CA SER A 347 23.82 -1.27 18.74
C SER A 347 22.34 -1.54 19.08
N VAL A 348 21.43 -1.33 18.11
CA VAL A 348 20.01 -1.61 18.23
C VAL A 348 19.46 -2.00 16.83
N TRP A 349 18.58 -3.00 16.81
CA TRP A 349 17.83 -3.30 15.58
C TRP A 349 16.92 -2.13 15.21
N HIS A 350 16.93 -1.78 13.95
CA HIS A 350 16.14 -0.64 13.49
C HIS A 350 14.64 -0.95 13.48
N HIS A 351 14.28 -2.02 12.79
CA HIS A 351 12.92 -2.53 12.71
C HIS A 351 12.83 -3.95 13.30
N ASP A 352 12.01 -4.79 12.73
CA ASP A 352 11.77 -6.20 13.07
C ASP A 352 11.51 -6.53 14.55
N VAL A 353 10.61 -7.48 14.75
CA VAL A 353 10.13 -7.89 16.08
C VAL A 353 10.75 -9.21 16.49
N PHE A 354 10.92 -10.13 15.53
CA PHE A 354 11.34 -11.50 15.77
C PHE A 354 12.64 -11.87 15.09
N HIS A 355 13.38 -12.75 15.73
CA HIS A 355 14.46 -13.54 15.10
C HIS A 355 13.83 -14.61 14.18
N LEU A 356 14.68 -15.26 13.35
CA LEU A 356 14.26 -16.35 12.42
C LEU A 356 13.63 -17.56 13.12
N ASP A 357 13.90 -17.75 14.40
CA ASP A 357 13.37 -18.84 15.21
C ASP A 357 12.06 -18.44 15.98
N GLY A 358 11.57 -17.20 15.76
CA GLY A 358 10.39 -16.67 16.41
C GLY A 358 10.64 -16.12 17.81
N THR A 359 11.87 -16.11 18.30
CA THR A 359 12.19 -15.43 19.56
C THR A 359 12.12 -13.92 19.38
N PRO A 360 11.48 -13.17 20.29
CA PRO A 360 11.45 -11.72 20.21
C PRO A 360 12.84 -11.08 20.31
N TYR A 361 13.12 -10.08 19.48
CA TYR A 361 14.30 -9.24 19.69
C TYR A 361 14.30 -8.57 21.08
N ARG A 362 13.12 -8.07 21.48
CA ARG A 362 12.90 -7.55 22.86
C ARG A 362 11.57 -8.07 23.39
N GLN A 363 11.62 -8.89 24.43
CA GLN A 363 10.43 -9.45 25.09
C GLN A 363 9.46 -8.35 25.56
N ARG A 364 9.97 -7.24 26.08
CA ARG A 364 9.16 -6.10 26.54
C ARG A 364 8.31 -5.49 25.41
N GLU A 365 8.81 -5.42 24.19
CA GLU A 365 8.04 -4.87 23.06
C GLU A 365 6.84 -5.76 22.70
N VAL A 366 7.03 -7.06 22.72
CA VAL A 366 5.94 -8.03 22.54
C VAL A 366 4.86 -7.88 23.65
N GLU A 367 5.28 -7.68 24.88
CA GLU A 367 4.36 -7.42 26.02
C GLU A 367 3.59 -6.12 25.82
N ILE A 368 4.25 -5.05 25.34
CA ILE A 368 3.60 -3.78 25.01
C ILE A 368 2.56 -3.97 23.89
N ILE A 369 2.94 -4.61 22.78
CA ILE A 369 2.02 -4.87 21.67
C ILE A 369 0.79 -5.64 22.19
N ARG A 370 1.00 -6.74 22.93
CA ARG A 370 -0.10 -7.53 23.53
C ARG A 370 -0.98 -6.69 24.45
N SER A 371 -0.39 -5.86 25.31
CA SER A 371 -1.16 -5.02 26.24
C SER A 371 -2.05 -4.00 25.49
N GLN A 372 -1.56 -3.46 24.39
CA GLN A 372 -2.31 -2.51 23.57
C GLN A 372 -3.40 -3.20 22.71
N THR A 373 -3.16 -4.41 22.24
CA THR A 373 -4.11 -5.15 21.39
C THR A 373 -5.18 -5.88 22.20
N SER A 374 -4.87 -6.35 23.44
CA SER A 374 -5.79 -7.10 24.30
C SER A 374 -6.79 -6.24 25.04
N ALA A 375 -6.52 -4.96 25.25
CA ALA A 375 -7.44 -4.07 25.96
C ALA A 375 -8.59 -3.68 25.00
N ARG A 376 -9.76 -4.29 25.17
CA ARG A 376 -11.01 -4.02 24.46
C ARG A 376 -11.68 -2.74 24.94
#